data_40993b7f76b9e40ddb96daeda9816eb4
#
_entry.id   40993b7f76b9e40ddb96daeda9816eb4
#
_cell.length_a   1.000
_cell.length_b   1.000
_cell.length_c   1.000
_cell.angle_alpha   90.00
_cell.angle_beta   90.00
_cell.angle_gamma   90.00
#
_symmetry.space_group_name_H-M   'P 1'
#
loop_
_entity.id
_entity.type
_entity.pdbx_description
1 polymer ?
#
loop_
_entity_poly.entity_id
_entity_poly.type
_entity_poly.pdbx_seq_one_letter_code
_entity_poly.pdbx_strand_id
1 'polypeptide(L)'
;KTVGYVANEEVFNSALEAVQQRINYSGAEQAHFTVEPTYSVTVAHDVMDENGVADAILKNSSDQISEGTALYLDGELTAVCADGNSLQRYISSLLEPYENPDDPNTTVGFNKDVTLENGIYFNESFQEEAEVEQLLSGVQQAEKSYTVQSGDTIWSIAQKNGLTVKELCEMNTGFTANGENGLTQNSKILPGDALTVVREEETLEVRITKVESWEEEIAYTTETTKSKELNSGTKRVTQKGENGIRTVTAQRVYDANGNQLSQQILSTVVTKEPVTEKVTVGTKKVSSGASYITGRGQFIWPVPGYRNCSRWYG
;
A
#
# COMPACT_ATOMS: atom_id res chain seq x y z
N LYS A 1 9.31 -41.77 39.74
CA LYS A 1 8.69 -40.87 40.71
C LYS A 1 7.16 -41.07 40.66
N THR A 2 6.49 -41.28 41.81
CA THR A 2 5.01 -41.33 41.83
C THR A 2 4.47 -39.94 41.51
N VAL A 3 3.66 -39.85 40.46
CA VAL A 3 3.08 -38.58 39.98
C VAL A 3 1.69 -38.36 40.61
N GLY A 4 0.93 -39.44 40.80
CA GLY A 4 -0.39 -39.38 41.39
C GLY A 4 -1.08 -40.74 41.39
N TYR A 5 -2.34 -40.77 41.83
CA TYR A 5 -3.18 -41.95 41.85
C TYR A 5 -4.41 -41.71 40.96
N VAL A 6 -4.74 -42.66 40.10
CA VAL A 6 -5.89 -42.61 39.18
C VAL A 6 -6.81 -43.79 39.43
N ALA A 7 -8.10 -43.65 39.12
CA ALA A 7 -9.07 -44.72 39.30
C ALA A 7 -8.82 -45.88 38.33
N ASN A 8 -8.40 -45.58 37.13
CA ASN A 8 -8.10 -46.53 36.06
C ASN A 8 -7.17 -45.87 35.02
N GLU A 9 -6.73 -46.66 34.03
CA GLU A 9 -5.85 -46.23 32.95
C GLU A 9 -6.54 -45.24 31.97
N GLU A 10 -7.88 -45.33 31.83
CA GLU A 10 -8.64 -44.43 30.94
C GLU A 10 -8.50 -42.96 31.37
N VAL A 11 -8.53 -42.66 32.67
CA VAL A 11 -8.34 -41.30 33.20
C VAL A 11 -6.97 -40.74 32.82
N PHE A 12 -5.92 -41.57 32.85
CA PHE A 12 -4.60 -41.14 32.42
C PHE A 12 -4.56 -40.86 30.90
N ASN A 13 -5.15 -41.75 30.08
CA ASN A 13 -5.16 -41.58 28.64
C ASN A 13 -5.95 -40.34 28.24
N SER A 14 -7.14 -40.08 28.83
CA SER A 14 -7.91 -38.85 28.60
C SER A 14 -7.14 -37.61 29.00
N ALA A 15 -6.43 -37.66 30.15
CA ALA A 15 -5.58 -36.55 30.60
C ALA A 15 -4.40 -36.29 29.64
N LEU A 16 -3.80 -37.35 29.08
CA LEU A 16 -2.73 -37.23 28.08
C LEU A 16 -3.23 -36.58 26.79
N GLU A 17 -4.43 -36.99 26.32
CA GLU A 17 -5.08 -36.34 25.18
C GLU A 17 -5.38 -34.86 25.45
N ALA A 18 -5.86 -34.53 26.66
CA ALA A 18 -6.12 -33.15 27.05
C ALA A 18 -4.82 -32.32 27.10
N VAL A 19 -3.69 -32.90 27.58
CA VAL A 19 -2.37 -32.24 27.51
C VAL A 19 -1.95 -32.02 26.06
N GLN A 20 -2.09 -33.06 25.23
CA GLN A 20 -1.76 -32.98 23.81
C GLN A 20 -2.51 -31.83 23.08
N GLN A 21 -3.77 -31.60 23.44
CA GLN A 21 -4.59 -30.50 22.88
C GLN A 21 -4.19 -29.12 23.39
N ARG A 22 -3.51 -29.03 24.54
CA ARG A 22 -3.02 -27.75 25.10
C ARG A 22 -1.66 -27.35 24.56
N ILE A 23 -0.91 -28.27 23.94
CA ILE A 23 0.40 -27.97 23.36
C ILE A 23 0.21 -27.37 21.99
N ASN A 24 0.75 -26.18 21.80
CA ASN A 24 0.77 -25.50 20.51
C ASN A 24 1.93 -26.03 19.67
N TYR A 25 1.68 -26.27 18.39
CA TYR A 25 2.66 -26.85 17.47
C TYR A 25 3.30 -25.77 16.58
N SER A 26 4.62 -25.89 16.42
CA SER A 26 5.36 -25.14 15.42
C SER A 26 5.62 -26.03 14.20
N GLY A 27 4.89 -25.80 13.09
CA GLY A 27 5.14 -26.47 11.82
C GLY A 27 4.09 -27.47 11.36
N ALA A 28 4.29 -28.04 10.15
CA ALA A 28 3.34 -28.91 9.46
C ALA A 28 3.25 -30.34 10.03
N GLU A 29 4.23 -30.77 10.80
CA GLU A 29 4.21 -32.09 11.46
C GLU A 29 3.87 -31.92 12.94
N GLN A 30 2.76 -32.53 13.36
CA GLN A 30 2.41 -32.60 14.77
C GLN A 30 3.43 -33.47 15.49
N ALA A 31 4.34 -32.86 16.24
CA ALA A 31 5.16 -33.59 17.20
C ALA A 31 4.22 -34.21 18.25
N HIS A 32 4.33 -35.51 18.47
CA HIS A 32 3.52 -36.16 19.48
C HIS A 32 4.24 -36.09 20.83
N PHE A 33 3.58 -35.44 21.80
CA PHE A 33 3.97 -35.49 23.17
C PHE A 33 3.71 -36.91 23.71
N THR A 34 4.76 -37.63 24.11
CA THR A 34 4.66 -39.00 24.58
C THR A 34 5.17 -39.13 26.00
N VAL A 35 4.40 -39.77 26.84
CA VAL A 35 4.79 -40.12 28.21
C VAL A 35 4.58 -41.62 28.37
N GLU A 36 5.60 -42.32 28.86
CA GLU A 36 5.50 -43.76 29.18
C GLU A 36 5.25 -43.95 30.69
N PRO A 37 3.99 -44.13 31.10
CA PRO A 37 3.68 -44.33 32.52
C PRO A 37 4.02 -45.76 32.98
N THR A 38 4.46 -45.86 34.23
CA THR A 38 4.57 -47.13 34.89
C THR A 38 3.46 -47.22 35.96
N TYR A 39 2.60 -48.21 35.82
CA TYR A 39 1.47 -48.40 36.73
C TYR A 39 1.79 -49.40 37.83
N SER A 40 1.29 -49.12 39.06
CA SER A 40 1.22 -50.05 40.14
C SER A 40 -0.13 -49.96 40.84
N VAL A 41 -0.70 -51.09 41.22
CA VAL A 41 -1.97 -51.16 41.95
C VAL A 41 -1.72 -50.91 43.45
N THR A 42 -2.41 -49.96 44.02
CA THR A 42 -2.33 -49.66 45.47
C THR A 42 -3.69 -49.17 45.97
N VAL A 43 -3.83 -49.12 47.30
CA VAL A 43 -5.00 -48.48 47.91
C VAL A 43 -4.70 -46.99 48.08
N ALA A 44 -5.44 -46.14 47.42
CA ALA A 44 -5.30 -44.69 47.49
C ALA A 44 -6.57 -44.06 48.07
N HIS A 45 -6.41 -42.98 48.84
CA HIS A 45 -7.52 -42.20 49.40
C HIS A 45 -7.82 -40.96 48.53
N ASP A 46 -6.78 -40.42 47.87
CA ASP A 46 -6.89 -39.25 47.00
C ASP A 46 -6.63 -39.70 45.56
N VAL A 47 -7.71 -39.79 44.80
CA VAL A 47 -7.66 -40.14 43.38
C VAL A 47 -7.85 -38.88 42.56
N MET A 48 -6.93 -38.61 41.65
CA MET A 48 -6.97 -37.46 40.72
C MET A 48 -8.04 -37.68 39.66
N ASP A 49 -8.69 -36.63 39.31
CA ASP A 49 -9.51 -36.53 38.07
C ASP A 49 -8.61 -36.26 36.86
N GLU A 50 -9.20 -36.21 35.69
CA GLU A 50 -8.52 -35.95 34.42
C GLU A 50 -7.67 -34.65 34.46
N ASN A 51 -8.24 -33.56 34.99
CA ASN A 51 -7.54 -32.27 35.06
C ASN A 51 -6.35 -32.32 36.04
N GLY A 52 -6.53 -32.94 37.19
CA GLY A 52 -5.44 -33.11 38.14
C GLY A 52 -4.29 -33.96 37.58
N VAL A 53 -4.60 -34.98 36.78
CA VAL A 53 -3.58 -35.80 36.10
C VAL A 53 -2.91 -34.99 34.98
N ALA A 54 -3.66 -34.22 34.21
CA ALA A 54 -3.11 -33.36 33.15
C ALA A 54 -2.12 -32.32 33.71
N ASP A 55 -2.49 -31.64 34.80
CA ASP A 55 -1.62 -30.69 35.49
C ASP A 55 -0.35 -31.37 36.08
N ALA A 56 -0.51 -32.60 36.57
CA ALA A 56 0.63 -33.38 37.08
C ALA A 56 1.56 -33.85 35.94
N ILE A 57 1.03 -34.18 34.76
CA ILE A 57 1.81 -34.47 33.54
C ILE A 57 2.58 -33.24 33.13
N LEU A 58 1.93 -32.09 32.95
CA LEU A 58 2.58 -30.83 32.57
C LEU A 58 3.71 -30.46 33.54
N LYS A 59 3.45 -30.52 34.82
CA LYS A 59 4.44 -30.21 35.86
C LYS A 59 5.66 -31.14 35.86
N ASN A 60 5.49 -32.37 35.43
CA ASN A 60 6.58 -33.36 35.42
C ASN A 60 7.24 -33.54 34.06
N SER A 61 6.77 -32.83 33.02
CA SER A 61 7.29 -32.85 31.65
C SER A 61 8.02 -31.57 31.28
N SER A 62 8.51 -30.82 32.25
CA SER A 62 9.24 -29.55 32.03
C SER A 62 10.58 -29.72 31.29
N ASP A 63 11.01 -30.94 31.06
CA ASP A 63 12.14 -31.30 30.21
C ASP A 63 11.76 -31.33 28.69
N GLN A 64 10.50 -31.45 28.39
CA GLN A 64 10.00 -31.54 27.02
C GLN A 64 9.17 -30.31 26.58
N ILE A 65 8.36 -29.77 27.49
CA ILE A 65 7.43 -28.69 27.25
C ILE A 65 7.53 -27.60 28.31
N SER A 66 7.34 -26.35 27.91
CA SER A 66 7.34 -25.20 28.83
C SER A 66 6.29 -24.16 28.38
N GLU A 67 5.90 -23.32 29.34
CA GLU A 67 5.11 -22.12 29.03
C GLU A 67 5.98 -21.11 28.29
N GLY A 68 5.43 -20.45 27.29
CA GLY A 68 6.09 -19.43 26.53
C GLY A 68 5.10 -18.55 25.75
N THR A 69 5.64 -17.62 25.02
CA THR A 69 4.89 -16.73 24.13
C THR A 69 5.35 -16.95 22.70
N ALA A 70 4.41 -17.31 21.83
CA ALA A 70 4.64 -17.43 20.41
C ALA A 70 4.36 -16.12 19.70
N LEU A 71 5.19 -15.83 18.72
CA LEU A 71 5.02 -14.76 17.76
C LEU A 71 4.45 -15.34 16.47
N TYR A 72 3.32 -14.81 16.05
CA TYR A 72 2.72 -15.08 14.74
C TYR A 72 2.84 -13.86 13.85
N LEU A 73 3.26 -14.08 12.61
CA LEU A 73 3.24 -13.08 11.54
C LEU A 73 2.26 -13.56 10.46
N ASP A 74 1.22 -12.76 10.18
CA ASP A 74 0.12 -13.12 9.25
C ASP A 74 -0.54 -14.47 9.57
N GLY A 75 -0.59 -14.83 10.88
CA GLY A 75 -1.15 -16.08 11.36
C GLY A 75 -0.20 -17.29 11.28
N GLU A 76 1.03 -17.12 10.80
CA GLU A 76 2.06 -18.17 10.78
C GLU A 76 2.95 -18.08 12.01
N LEU A 77 3.14 -19.21 12.71
CA LEU A 77 4.03 -19.28 13.86
C LEU A 77 5.48 -19.04 13.41
N THR A 78 6.06 -17.94 13.89
CA THR A 78 7.39 -17.48 13.46
C THR A 78 8.47 -17.78 14.49
N ALA A 79 8.16 -17.60 15.79
CA ALA A 79 9.09 -17.81 16.87
C ALA A 79 8.37 -18.11 18.18
N VAL A 80 9.06 -18.74 19.13
CA VAL A 80 8.58 -18.94 20.50
C VAL A 80 9.65 -18.44 21.47
N CYS A 81 9.26 -17.58 22.43
CA CYS A 81 10.15 -17.02 23.45
C CYS A 81 9.67 -17.35 24.85
N ALA A 82 10.62 -17.49 25.79
CA ALA A 82 10.30 -17.69 27.20
C ALA A 82 9.75 -16.39 27.84
N ASP A 83 10.28 -15.22 27.47
CA ASP A 83 9.83 -13.92 27.99
C ASP A 83 9.03 -13.14 26.94
N GLY A 84 7.71 -13.34 26.94
CA GLY A 84 6.80 -12.62 26.08
C GLY A 84 6.69 -11.12 26.36
N ASN A 85 7.00 -10.67 27.58
CA ASN A 85 6.98 -9.25 27.91
C ASN A 85 8.16 -8.51 27.28
N SER A 86 9.32 -9.16 27.21
CA SER A 86 10.49 -8.61 26.53
C SER A 86 10.22 -8.47 25.04
N LEU A 87 9.70 -9.52 24.42
CA LEU A 87 9.31 -9.53 23.01
C LEU A 87 8.25 -8.44 22.69
N GLN A 88 7.23 -8.30 23.55
CA GLN A 88 6.21 -7.24 23.40
C GLN A 88 6.83 -5.84 23.47
N ARG A 89 7.76 -5.61 24.41
CA ARG A 89 8.47 -4.33 24.54
C ARG A 89 9.33 -4.03 23.30
N TYR A 90 10.04 -5.04 22.81
CA TYR A 90 10.83 -4.89 21.59
C TYR A 90 9.95 -4.49 20.40
N ILE A 91 8.87 -5.24 20.14
CA ILE A 91 7.91 -4.93 19.04
C ILE A 91 7.35 -3.51 19.19
N SER A 92 6.95 -3.12 20.42
CA SER A 92 6.44 -1.76 20.67
C SER A 92 7.50 -0.69 20.41
N SER A 93 8.77 -0.95 20.76
CA SER A 93 9.87 -0.01 20.54
C SER A 93 10.14 0.29 19.07
N LEU A 94 9.77 -0.61 18.15
CA LEU A 94 9.90 -0.40 16.72
C LEU A 94 8.86 0.61 16.18
N LEU A 95 7.71 0.74 16.84
CA LEU A 95 6.63 1.66 16.44
C LEU A 95 6.75 3.03 17.12
N GLU A 96 7.26 3.09 18.35
CA GLU A 96 7.34 4.29 19.21
C GLU A 96 7.92 5.53 18.49
N PRO A 97 8.99 5.46 17.67
CA PRO A 97 9.53 6.63 16.98
C PRO A 97 8.57 7.28 15.97
N TYR A 98 7.55 6.56 15.53
CA TYR A 98 6.60 6.98 14.49
C TYR A 98 5.22 7.33 15.05
N GLU A 99 4.96 7.01 16.31
CA GLU A 99 3.71 7.32 16.99
C GLU A 99 3.61 8.82 17.28
N ASN A 100 2.45 9.39 17.00
CA ASN A 100 2.11 10.75 17.35
C ASN A 100 0.79 10.77 18.12
N PRO A 101 0.81 10.82 19.47
CA PRO A 101 -0.39 10.81 20.28
C PRO A 101 -1.34 12.00 20.03
N ASP A 102 -0.79 13.10 19.50
CA ASP A 102 -1.55 14.33 19.22
C ASP A 102 -2.28 14.29 17.86
N ASP A 103 -2.00 13.30 17.02
CA ASP A 103 -2.64 13.15 15.70
C ASP A 103 -3.52 11.90 15.65
N PRO A 104 -4.84 12.03 15.91
CA PRO A 104 -5.77 10.90 15.87
C PRO A 104 -6.01 10.33 14.47
N ASN A 105 -5.58 11.03 13.42
CA ASN A 105 -5.71 10.59 12.04
C ASN A 105 -4.51 9.76 11.55
N THR A 106 -3.49 9.61 12.39
CA THR A 106 -2.32 8.78 12.11
C THR A 106 -2.37 7.49 12.93
N THR A 107 -2.21 6.37 12.27
CA THR A 107 -2.09 5.04 12.88
C THR A 107 -0.78 4.42 12.44
N VAL A 108 -0.02 3.88 13.40
CA VAL A 108 1.25 3.20 13.13
C VAL A 108 1.07 1.70 13.36
N GLY A 109 1.65 0.90 12.49
CA GLY A 109 1.60 -0.56 12.56
C GLY A 109 2.70 -1.17 11.69
N PHE A 110 2.56 -2.44 11.37
CA PHE A 110 3.50 -3.15 10.52
C PHE A 110 2.88 -3.53 9.16
N ASN A 111 3.73 -3.94 8.23
CA ASN A 111 3.33 -4.53 6.96
C ASN A 111 2.65 -5.90 7.11
N LYS A 112 2.81 -6.55 8.27
CA LYS A 112 2.24 -7.86 8.62
C LYS A 112 1.38 -7.75 9.87
N ASP A 113 0.42 -8.66 10.02
CA ASP A 113 -0.33 -8.83 11.26
C ASP A 113 0.56 -9.52 12.30
N VAL A 114 0.76 -8.86 13.43
CA VAL A 114 1.64 -9.33 14.50
C VAL A 114 0.80 -9.73 15.70
N THR A 115 0.78 -11.01 16.02
CA THR A 115 0.04 -11.55 17.17
C THR A 115 0.95 -12.28 18.11
N LEU A 116 0.77 -12.07 19.41
CA LEU A 116 1.46 -12.78 20.48
C LEU A 116 0.48 -13.67 21.24
N GLU A 117 0.80 -14.95 21.36
CA GLU A 117 -0.04 -15.93 22.04
C GLU A 117 0.74 -16.66 23.13
N ASN A 118 0.23 -16.61 24.36
CA ASN A 118 0.78 -17.39 25.46
C ASN A 118 0.24 -18.81 25.40
N GLY A 119 1.12 -19.78 25.60
CA GLY A 119 0.75 -21.17 25.54
C GLY A 119 1.83 -22.11 26.06
N ILE A 120 1.64 -23.41 25.82
CA ILE A 120 2.60 -24.46 26.12
C ILE A 120 3.21 -24.90 24.78
N TYR A 121 4.53 -24.91 24.73
CA TYR A 121 5.31 -25.22 23.53
C TYR A 121 6.37 -26.26 23.84
N PHE A 122 6.84 -26.99 22.84
CA PHE A 122 8.00 -27.85 22.99
C PHE A 122 9.25 -27.02 23.24
N ASN A 123 10.11 -27.51 24.16
CA ASN A 123 11.35 -26.80 24.55
C ASN A 123 12.27 -26.53 23.36
N GLU A 124 12.26 -27.42 22.35
CA GLU A 124 13.03 -27.28 21.12
C GLU A 124 12.55 -26.16 20.21
N SER A 125 11.31 -25.67 20.43
CA SER A 125 10.74 -24.55 19.65
C SER A 125 11.18 -23.18 20.17
N PHE A 126 11.75 -23.13 21.37
CA PHE A 126 12.16 -21.87 21.98
C PHE A 126 13.41 -21.32 21.33
N GLN A 127 13.38 -20.03 21.06
CA GLN A 127 14.48 -19.26 20.51
C GLN A 127 14.92 -18.20 21.51
N GLU A 128 16.21 -17.85 21.46
CA GLU A 128 16.73 -16.73 22.24
C GLU A 128 16.18 -15.41 21.73
N GLU A 129 15.90 -14.47 22.63
CA GLU A 129 15.32 -13.16 22.31
C GLU A 129 16.12 -12.42 21.22
N ALA A 130 17.46 -12.43 21.32
CA ALA A 130 18.32 -11.78 20.33
C ALA A 130 18.21 -12.40 18.93
N GLU A 131 17.92 -13.72 18.82
CA GLU A 131 17.69 -14.37 17.53
C GLU A 131 16.38 -13.94 16.92
N VAL A 132 15.34 -13.79 17.74
CA VAL A 132 14.03 -13.31 17.30
C VAL A 132 14.08 -11.83 16.89
N GLU A 133 14.79 -10.99 17.65
CA GLU A 133 15.05 -9.59 17.27
C GLU A 133 15.78 -9.50 15.93
N GLN A 134 16.80 -10.32 15.73
CA GLN A 134 17.52 -10.38 14.45
C GLN A 134 16.63 -10.88 13.32
N LEU A 135 15.76 -11.85 13.56
CA LEU A 135 14.80 -12.34 12.58
C LEU A 135 13.81 -11.24 12.18
N LEU A 136 13.31 -10.48 13.13
CA LEU A 136 12.34 -9.40 12.87
C LEU A 136 12.95 -8.21 12.12
N SER A 137 14.21 -7.86 12.43
CA SER A 137 14.99 -6.81 11.75
C SER A 137 15.70 -7.30 10.49
N GLY A 138 15.64 -8.62 10.22
CA GLY A 138 16.32 -9.22 9.08
C GLY A 138 15.64 -8.95 7.75
N VAL A 139 16.44 -8.98 6.70
CA VAL A 139 15.99 -8.82 5.31
C VAL A 139 15.53 -10.16 4.77
N GLN A 140 14.23 -10.29 4.47
CA GLN A 140 13.70 -11.50 3.81
C GLN A 140 14.10 -11.57 2.35
N GLN A 141 14.20 -10.44 1.68
CA GLN A 141 14.47 -10.37 0.27
C GLN A 141 15.51 -9.26 -0.01
N ALA A 142 16.68 -9.65 -0.53
CA ALA A 142 17.70 -8.69 -0.88
C ALA A 142 17.32 -7.92 -2.15
N GLU A 143 17.65 -6.65 -2.21
CA GLU A 143 17.47 -5.81 -3.39
C GLU A 143 18.13 -6.44 -4.63
N LYS A 144 17.40 -6.50 -5.73
CA LYS A 144 17.92 -6.96 -7.01
C LYS A 144 17.76 -5.89 -8.06
N SER A 145 18.89 -5.54 -8.69
CA SER A 145 18.92 -4.63 -9.83
C SER A 145 18.95 -5.38 -11.14
N TYR A 146 18.23 -4.86 -12.13
CA TYR A 146 18.29 -5.28 -13.52
C TYR A 146 19.02 -4.22 -14.35
N THR A 147 20.05 -4.61 -15.08
CA THR A 147 20.73 -3.71 -16.02
C THR A 147 20.00 -3.72 -17.35
N VAL A 148 19.51 -2.55 -17.76
CA VAL A 148 18.80 -2.35 -19.03
C VAL A 148 19.66 -2.76 -20.20
N GLN A 149 19.10 -3.57 -21.09
CA GLN A 149 19.76 -4.05 -22.31
C GLN A 149 19.21 -3.33 -23.54
N SER A 150 19.96 -3.39 -24.65
CA SER A 150 19.50 -2.81 -25.93
C SER A 150 18.20 -3.48 -26.38
N GLY A 151 17.16 -2.67 -26.62
CA GLY A 151 15.83 -3.13 -27.02
C GLY A 151 14.85 -3.36 -25.87
N ASP A 152 15.28 -3.19 -24.62
CA ASP A 152 14.39 -3.25 -23.48
C ASP A 152 13.44 -2.03 -23.44
N THR A 153 12.27 -2.29 -22.93
CA THR A 153 11.26 -1.28 -22.58
C THR A 153 10.86 -1.48 -21.12
N ILE A 154 10.33 -0.44 -20.48
CA ILE A 154 9.82 -0.54 -19.10
C ILE A 154 8.83 -1.69 -18.97
N TRP A 155 7.95 -1.87 -19.96
CA TRP A 155 7.00 -2.99 -20.01
C TRP A 155 7.70 -4.36 -20.08
N SER A 156 8.70 -4.50 -20.97
CA SER A 156 9.42 -5.79 -21.12
C SER A 156 10.23 -6.16 -19.88
N ILE A 157 10.83 -5.17 -19.21
CA ILE A 157 11.56 -5.38 -17.95
C ILE A 157 10.61 -5.79 -16.84
N ALA A 158 9.47 -5.11 -16.68
CA ALA A 158 8.44 -5.49 -15.73
C ALA A 158 7.99 -6.95 -15.94
N GLN A 159 7.62 -7.31 -17.16
CA GLN A 159 7.18 -8.67 -17.53
C GLN A 159 8.26 -9.74 -17.24
N LYS A 160 9.53 -9.48 -17.60
CA LYS A 160 10.65 -10.41 -17.34
C LYS A 160 10.87 -10.70 -15.86
N ASN A 161 10.49 -9.76 -14.98
CA ASN A 161 10.68 -9.88 -13.53
C ASN A 161 9.36 -10.15 -12.77
N GLY A 162 8.27 -10.48 -13.46
CA GLY A 162 6.99 -10.79 -12.83
C GLY A 162 6.26 -9.59 -12.21
N LEU A 163 6.63 -8.36 -12.61
CA LEU A 163 6.10 -7.12 -12.10
C LEU A 163 5.09 -6.50 -13.05
N THR A 164 4.20 -5.67 -12.54
CA THR A 164 3.47 -4.69 -13.34
C THR A 164 4.36 -3.48 -13.62
N VAL A 165 4.04 -2.71 -14.66
CA VAL A 165 4.74 -1.44 -14.95
C VAL A 165 4.64 -0.46 -13.79
N LYS A 166 3.50 -0.46 -13.09
CA LYS A 166 3.26 0.39 -11.93
C LYS A 166 4.22 0.05 -10.78
N GLU A 167 4.32 -1.22 -10.41
CA GLU A 167 5.25 -1.70 -9.37
C GLU A 167 6.71 -1.38 -9.72
N LEU A 168 7.13 -1.62 -10.96
CA LEU A 168 8.47 -1.27 -11.40
C LEU A 168 8.75 0.23 -11.28
N CYS A 169 7.78 1.10 -11.60
CA CYS A 169 7.91 2.55 -11.44
C CYS A 169 7.99 2.96 -9.96
N GLU A 170 7.16 2.37 -9.11
CA GLU A 170 7.14 2.63 -7.66
C GLU A 170 8.42 2.21 -6.96
N MET A 171 9.06 1.13 -7.41
CA MET A 171 10.37 0.71 -6.91
C MET A 171 11.51 1.66 -7.31
N ASN A 172 11.35 2.43 -8.39
CA ASN A 172 12.39 3.26 -8.99
C ASN A 172 12.08 4.76 -8.93
N THR A 173 11.51 5.23 -7.83
CA THR A 173 11.20 6.67 -7.62
C THR A 173 12.46 7.54 -7.56
N GLY A 174 13.61 6.98 -7.18
CA GLY A 174 14.92 7.64 -7.18
C GLY A 174 15.65 7.57 -8.53
N PHE A 175 15.08 6.91 -9.54
CA PHE A 175 15.70 6.81 -10.84
C PHE A 175 15.82 8.19 -11.51
N THR A 176 17.03 8.55 -11.91
CA THR A 176 17.33 9.81 -12.59
C THR A 176 18.00 9.50 -13.91
N ALA A 177 17.22 9.49 -14.99
CA ALA A 177 17.78 9.47 -16.35
C ALA A 177 17.23 10.66 -17.13
N ASN A 178 18.10 11.33 -17.86
CA ASN A 178 17.75 12.45 -18.76
C ASN A 178 17.05 13.65 -18.10
N GLY A 179 17.28 13.89 -16.77
CA GLY A 179 16.71 15.02 -16.04
C GLY A 179 15.28 14.81 -15.52
N GLU A 180 14.74 13.62 -15.64
CA GLU A 180 13.48 13.22 -15.02
C GLU A 180 13.75 12.60 -13.64
N ASN A 181 12.98 12.99 -12.64
CA ASN A 181 13.01 12.40 -11.31
C ASN A 181 11.93 11.31 -11.21
N GLY A 182 12.36 10.09 -10.91
CA GLY A 182 11.50 8.93 -10.83
C GLY A 182 11.23 8.24 -12.17
N LEU A 183 11.09 6.92 -12.14
CA LEU A 183 10.71 6.13 -13.30
C LEU A 183 9.20 6.24 -13.52
N THR A 184 8.80 6.51 -14.76
CA THR A 184 7.39 6.52 -15.21
C THR A 184 7.25 5.57 -16.40
N GLN A 185 6.04 5.16 -16.73
CA GLN A 185 5.78 4.31 -17.90
C GLN A 185 6.30 4.89 -19.23
N ASN A 186 6.52 6.21 -19.30
CA ASN A 186 6.99 6.93 -20.47
C ASN A 186 8.46 7.36 -20.38
N SER A 187 9.14 7.04 -19.25
CA SER A 187 10.54 7.41 -19.06
C SER A 187 11.42 6.75 -20.11
N LYS A 188 12.41 7.48 -20.58
CA LYS A 188 13.40 6.97 -21.52
C LYS A 188 14.51 6.28 -20.75
N ILE A 189 14.61 4.96 -20.90
CA ILE A 189 15.69 4.14 -20.35
C ILE A 189 16.74 3.88 -21.42
N LEU A 190 18.00 3.77 -20.99
CA LEU A 190 19.16 3.53 -21.86
C LEU A 190 19.85 2.22 -21.47
N PRO A 191 20.46 1.52 -22.43
CA PRO A 191 21.30 0.38 -22.12
C PRO A 191 22.40 0.76 -21.12
N GLY A 192 22.49 -0.01 -20.03
CA GLY A 192 23.40 0.24 -18.92
C GLY A 192 22.75 0.90 -17.70
N ASP A 193 21.53 1.44 -17.82
CA ASP A 193 20.78 1.91 -16.66
C ASP A 193 20.47 0.74 -15.72
N ALA A 194 20.52 0.98 -14.43
CA ALA A 194 20.15 0.00 -13.41
C ALA A 194 18.75 0.32 -12.86
N LEU A 195 17.85 -0.66 -12.91
CA LEU A 195 16.51 -0.56 -12.35
C LEU A 195 16.33 -1.60 -11.24
N THR A 196 15.83 -1.18 -10.10
CA THR A 196 15.46 -2.08 -9.00
C THR A 196 14.23 -2.89 -9.43
N VAL A 197 14.37 -4.22 -9.44
CA VAL A 197 13.31 -5.16 -9.83
C VAL A 197 12.85 -6.06 -8.66
N VAL A 198 13.55 -6.00 -7.56
CA VAL A 198 13.18 -6.58 -6.27
C VAL A 198 13.62 -5.58 -5.22
N ARG A 199 12.67 -5.12 -4.40
CA ARG A 199 12.97 -4.23 -3.28
C ARG A 199 13.45 -5.07 -2.11
N GLU A 200 14.38 -4.55 -1.36
CA GLU A 200 14.72 -5.09 -0.04
C GLU A 200 13.49 -5.02 0.86
N GLU A 201 13.06 -6.16 1.36
CA GLU A 201 11.96 -6.24 2.31
C GLU A 201 12.47 -6.79 3.63
N GLU A 202 12.34 -6.00 4.67
CA GLU A 202 12.54 -6.46 6.04
C GLU A 202 11.42 -7.44 6.42
N THR A 203 11.71 -8.34 7.36
CA THR A 203 10.70 -9.29 7.87
C THR A 203 9.50 -8.55 8.43
N LEU A 204 9.75 -7.43 9.11
CA LEU A 204 8.74 -6.59 9.73
C LEU A 204 9.05 -5.12 9.43
N GLU A 205 8.24 -4.51 8.57
CA GLU A 205 8.39 -3.11 8.18
C GLU A 205 7.31 -2.23 8.81
N VAL A 206 7.69 -1.05 9.29
CA VAL A 206 6.74 -0.08 9.83
C VAL A 206 5.90 0.53 8.71
N ARG A 207 4.60 0.65 8.96
CA ARG A 207 3.62 1.31 8.10
C ARG A 207 2.92 2.42 8.87
N ILE A 208 2.92 3.61 8.30
CA ILE A 208 2.27 4.81 8.85
C ILE A 208 1.06 5.11 7.98
N THR A 209 -0.12 4.91 8.54
CA THR A 209 -1.39 5.17 7.86
C THR A 209 -1.96 6.51 8.30
N LYS A 210 -2.19 7.42 7.36
CA LYS A 210 -2.76 8.75 7.61
C LYS A 210 -4.08 8.93 6.88
N VAL A 211 -5.05 9.53 7.55
CA VAL A 211 -6.29 10.00 6.94
C VAL A 211 -6.18 11.51 6.75
N GLU A 212 -6.09 11.93 5.51
CA GLU A 212 -5.88 13.33 5.12
C GLU A 212 -7.03 13.83 4.25
N SER A 213 -7.34 15.12 4.38
CA SER A 213 -8.35 15.78 3.54
C SER A 213 -7.77 17.04 2.92
N TRP A 214 -8.07 17.25 1.63
CA TRP A 214 -7.67 18.44 0.90
C TRP A 214 -8.78 18.90 -0.05
N GLU A 215 -8.68 20.15 -0.50
CA GLU A 215 -9.59 20.69 -1.48
C GLU A 215 -9.01 20.56 -2.88
N GLU A 216 -9.87 20.21 -3.84
CA GLU A 216 -9.58 20.18 -5.26
C GLU A 216 -10.58 21.04 -6.04
N GLU A 217 -10.09 21.73 -7.07
CA GLU A 217 -10.95 22.47 -7.97
C GLU A 217 -11.67 21.54 -8.94
N ILE A 218 -12.95 21.83 -9.16
CA ILE A 218 -13.76 21.23 -10.23
C ILE A 218 -13.85 22.24 -11.36
N ALA A 219 -13.23 21.94 -12.50
CA ALA A 219 -13.29 22.82 -13.66
C ALA A 219 -14.74 23.03 -14.12
N TYR A 220 -15.08 24.30 -14.41
CA TYR A 220 -16.37 24.62 -15.00
C TYR A 220 -16.44 24.14 -16.46
N THR A 221 -17.65 23.92 -16.97
CA THR A 221 -17.93 23.60 -18.36
C THR A 221 -18.32 24.86 -19.14
N THR A 222 -18.07 24.87 -20.43
CA THR A 222 -18.50 26.00 -21.34
C THR A 222 -19.62 25.52 -22.23
N GLU A 223 -20.78 26.15 -22.11
CA GLU A 223 -21.94 25.98 -23.00
C GLU A 223 -21.94 27.05 -24.10
N THR A 224 -21.94 26.62 -25.34
CA THR A 224 -21.92 27.54 -26.49
C THR A 224 -23.27 27.58 -27.21
N THR A 225 -23.87 28.77 -27.27
CA THR A 225 -25.13 29.02 -27.99
C THR A 225 -24.87 29.85 -29.26
N LYS A 226 -25.48 29.48 -30.38
CA LYS A 226 -25.37 30.21 -31.64
C LYS A 226 -26.42 31.29 -31.72
N SER A 227 -26.03 32.53 -32.15
CA SER A 227 -26.92 33.65 -32.35
C SER A 227 -26.79 34.22 -33.79
N LYS A 228 -27.91 34.47 -34.41
CA LYS A 228 -28.00 35.16 -35.71
C LYS A 228 -27.96 36.70 -35.59
N GLU A 229 -27.98 37.22 -34.37
CA GLU A 229 -27.90 38.65 -34.08
C GLU A 229 -26.45 39.16 -34.07
N LEU A 230 -25.53 38.29 -33.66
CA LEU A 230 -24.10 38.61 -33.62
C LEU A 230 -23.42 38.23 -34.92
N ASN A 231 -22.48 39.07 -35.36
CA ASN A 231 -21.68 38.83 -36.56
C ASN A 231 -20.86 37.53 -36.43
N SER A 232 -20.72 36.80 -37.52
CA SER A 232 -19.89 35.58 -37.57
C SER A 232 -18.47 35.87 -37.08
N GLY A 233 -17.94 35.00 -36.20
CA GLY A 233 -16.64 35.15 -35.54
C GLY A 233 -16.65 35.95 -34.24
N THR A 234 -17.77 36.61 -33.89
CA THR A 234 -17.90 37.33 -32.63
C THR A 234 -18.30 36.35 -31.50
N LYS A 235 -17.61 36.42 -30.37
CA LYS A 235 -17.97 35.69 -29.15
C LYS A 235 -18.39 36.68 -28.06
N ARG A 236 -19.46 36.37 -27.33
CA ARG A 236 -19.95 37.15 -26.21
C ARG A 236 -20.17 36.20 -25.03
N VAL A 237 -19.44 36.40 -23.93
CA VAL A 237 -19.68 35.71 -22.68
C VAL A 237 -20.93 36.33 -22.04
N THR A 238 -21.98 35.53 -21.86
CA THR A 238 -23.23 35.94 -21.22
C THR A 238 -23.28 35.57 -19.75
N GLN A 239 -22.54 34.54 -19.36
CA GLN A 239 -22.33 34.12 -17.99
C GLN A 239 -20.86 33.67 -17.82
N LYS A 240 -20.13 34.23 -16.87
CA LYS A 240 -18.75 33.83 -16.56
C LYS A 240 -18.77 32.48 -15.86
N GLY A 241 -17.91 31.56 -16.26
CA GLY A 241 -17.67 30.31 -15.53
C GLY A 241 -16.93 30.53 -14.23
N GLU A 242 -17.24 29.73 -13.25
CA GLU A 242 -16.49 29.64 -11.99
C GLU A 242 -16.20 28.18 -11.65
N ASN A 243 -14.97 27.91 -11.21
CA ASN A 243 -14.63 26.57 -10.75
C ASN A 243 -15.41 26.23 -9.47
N GLY A 244 -15.83 24.98 -9.37
CA GLY A 244 -16.32 24.39 -8.15
C GLY A 244 -15.18 23.97 -7.25
N ILE A 245 -15.50 23.48 -6.05
CA ILE A 245 -14.56 22.95 -5.08
C ILE A 245 -15.13 21.62 -4.55
N ARG A 246 -14.28 20.62 -4.44
CA ARG A 246 -14.59 19.36 -3.76
C ARG A 246 -13.55 19.09 -2.69
N THR A 247 -13.98 18.58 -1.55
CA THR A 247 -13.10 18.04 -0.52
C THR A 247 -12.91 16.55 -0.77
N VAL A 248 -11.67 16.13 -0.90
CA VAL A 248 -11.28 14.72 -1.03
C VAL A 248 -10.68 14.28 0.29
N THR A 249 -11.17 13.17 0.84
CA THR A 249 -10.58 12.50 2.01
C THR A 249 -10.01 11.18 1.56
N ALA A 250 -8.75 10.93 1.86
CA ALA A 250 -8.07 9.69 1.51
C ALA A 250 -7.26 9.14 2.69
N GLN A 251 -7.16 7.83 2.70
CA GLN A 251 -6.20 7.10 3.51
C GLN A 251 -4.93 6.91 2.69
N ARG A 252 -3.80 7.31 3.25
CA ARG A 252 -2.47 7.14 2.66
C ARG A 252 -1.60 6.31 3.58
N VAL A 253 -0.86 5.38 3.00
CA VAL A 253 0.10 4.53 3.72
C VAL A 253 1.50 4.93 3.31
N TYR A 254 2.36 5.13 4.30
CA TYR A 254 3.75 5.51 4.13
C TYR A 254 4.67 4.46 4.76
N ASP A 255 5.88 4.35 4.25
CA ASP A 255 6.97 3.62 4.92
C ASP A 255 7.61 4.46 6.04
N ALA A 256 8.55 3.85 6.77
CA ALA A 256 9.32 4.51 7.83
C ALA A 256 10.13 5.73 7.36
N ASN A 257 10.45 5.80 6.06
CA ASN A 257 11.21 6.89 5.45
C ASN A 257 10.30 8.03 4.94
N GLY A 258 8.97 7.89 5.07
CA GLY A 258 7.98 8.87 4.61
C GLY A 258 7.62 8.75 3.13
N ASN A 259 8.03 7.69 2.43
CA ASN A 259 7.60 7.44 1.06
C ASN A 259 6.17 6.92 1.05
N GLN A 260 5.32 7.50 0.19
CA GLN A 260 3.94 7.04 0.04
C GLN A 260 3.91 5.70 -0.71
N LEU A 261 3.36 4.68 -0.07
CA LEU A 261 3.22 3.32 -0.62
C LEU A 261 1.88 3.12 -1.32
N SER A 262 0.81 3.64 -0.72
CA SER A 262 -0.53 3.51 -1.29
C SER A 262 -1.44 4.67 -0.91
N GLN A 263 -2.53 4.83 -1.68
CA GLN A 263 -3.58 5.80 -1.41
C GLN A 263 -4.93 5.19 -1.77
N GLN A 264 -5.88 5.35 -0.86
CA GLN A 264 -7.28 4.97 -1.07
C GLN A 264 -8.18 6.16 -0.79
N ILE A 265 -8.97 6.58 -1.78
CA ILE A 265 -9.96 7.65 -1.58
C ILE A 265 -11.13 7.07 -0.77
N LEU A 266 -11.39 7.66 0.40
CA LEU A 266 -12.46 7.28 1.29
C LEU A 266 -13.76 8.02 0.96
N SER A 267 -13.66 9.32 0.65
CA SER A 267 -14.81 10.13 0.29
C SER A 267 -14.43 11.31 -0.60
N THR A 268 -15.41 11.78 -1.38
CA THR A 268 -15.33 13.02 -2.15
C THR A 268 -16.64 13.76 -1.98
N VAL A 269 -16.58 14.98 -1.46
CA VAL A 269 -17.76 15.83 -1.18
C VAL A 269 -17.61 17.13 -1.94
N VAL A 270 -18.58 17.44 -2.82
CA VAL A 270 -18.61 18.74 -3.50
C VAL A 270 -19.10 19.80 -2.51
N THR A 271 -18.24 20.77 -2.20
CA THR A 271 -18.50 21.88 -1.28
C THR A 271 -18.98 23.12 -2.01
N LYS A 272 -18.58 23.30 -3.29
CA LYS A 272 -19.05 24.34 -4.18
C LYS A 272 -19.24 23.76 -5.58
N GLU A 273 -20.47 23.85 -6.10
CA GLU A 273 -20.75 23.44 -7.47
C GLU A 273 -20.10 24.41 -8.49
N PRO A 274 -19.57 23.90 -9.61
CA PRO A 274 -19.04 24.75 -10.66
C PRO A 274 -20.16 25.49 -11.40
N VAL A 275 -19.91 26.74 -11.75
CA VAL A 275 -20.84 27.55 -12.55
C VAL A 275 -20.44 27.45 -14.02
N THR A 276 -21.34 26.93 -14.84
CA THR A 276 -21.11 26.79 -16.29
C THR A 276 -20.94 28.14 -16.95
N GLU A 277 -19.88 28.31 -17.76
CA GLU A 277 -19.70 29.45 -18.61
C GLU A 277 -20.68 29.37 -19.79
N LYS A 278 -21.40 30.47 -20.08
CA LYS A 278 -22.27 30.58 -21.29
C LYS A 278 -21.69 31.55 -22.28
N VAL A 279 -21.37 31.06 -23.46
CA VAL A 279 -20.80 31.84 -24.56
C VAL A 279 -21.75 31.85 -25.75
N THR A 280 -22.12 33.01 -26.20
CA THR A 280 -22.89 33.18 -27.45
C THR A 280 -21.94 33.46 -28.60
N VAL A 281 -21.99 32.62 -29.63
CA VAL A 281 -21.18 32.75 -30.85
C VAL A 281 -22.05 33.26 -31.98
N GLY A 282 -21.60 34.32 -32.62
CA GLY A 282 -22.30 34.94 -33.77
C GLY A 282 -22.23 34.07 -35.03
N THR A 283 -23.37 33.98 -35.72
CA THR A 283 -23.51 33.28 -37.02
C THR A 283 -24.03 34.19 -38.13
N LYS A 284 -24.29 35.48 -37.81
CA LYS A 284 -24.74 36.44 -38.81
C LYS A 284 -23.65 36.64 -39.84
N LYS A 285 -23.89 36.21 -41.05
CA LYS A 285 -22.99 36.54 -42.16
C LYS A 285 -22.99 38.05 -42.34
N VAL A 286 -21.87 38.71 -42.13
CA VAL A 286 -21.67 40.06 -42.56
C VAL A 286 -21.57 39.98 -44.09
N SER A 287 -22.60 40.38 -44.78
CA SER A 287 -22.43 40.62 -46.19
C SER A 287 -21.42 41.77 -46.29
N SER A 288 -20.20 41.47 -46.71
CA SER A 288 -19.32 42.49 -47.23
C SER A 288 -20.06 43.08 -48.41
N GLY A 289 -20.78 44.16 -48.17
CA GLY A 289 -21.29 44.99 -49.24
C GLY A 289 -20.11 45.62 -49.95
N ALA A 290 -19.42 44.82 -50.72
CA ALA A 290 -18.70 45.41 -51.86
C ALA A 290 -19.78 45.98 -52.75
N SER A 291 -20.21 47.17 -52.42
CA SER A 291 -20.88 48.04 -53.40
C SER A 291 -19.88 48.24 -54.51
N TYR A 292 -19.99 47.40 -55.54
CA TYR A 292 -19.35 47.74 -56.80
C TYR A 292 -20.04 48.99 -57.25
N ILE A 293 -19.42 50.18 -57.02
CA ILE A 293 -19.73 51.38 -57.65
C ILE A 293 -19.33 51.16 -59.12
N THR A 294 -20.26 50.71 -59.95
CA THR A 294 -20.12 50.81 -61.43
C THR A 294 -20.24 52.27 -61.78
N GLY A 295 -19.22 53.04 -61.34
CA GLY A 295 -19.05 54.38 -61.81
C GLY A 295 -18.50 54.34 -63.24
N ARG A 296 -19.32 54.76 -64.25
CA ARG A 296 -18.82 55.17 -65.56
C ARG A 296 -18.04 56.48 -65.32
N GLY A 297 -16.85 56.44 -64.80
CA GLY A 297 -15.95 57.56 -64.56
C GLY A 297 -14.56 57.20 -65.09
N GLN A 298 -13.91 58.12 -65.78
CA GLN A 298 -12.49 57.96 -66.12
C GLN A 298 -11.68 57.88 -64.84
N PHE A 299 -10.91 56.78 -64.65
CA PHE A 299 -9.92 56.67 -63.61
C PHE A 299 -8.82 57.71 -63.90
N ILE A 300 -8.75 58.75 -63.12
CA ILE A 300 -7.58 59.65 -63.05
C ILE A 300 -6.61 59.05 -62.07
N TRP A 301 -5.45 58.70 -62.55
CA TRP A 301 -4.36 58.22 -61.70
C TRP A 301 -3.94 59.30 -60.73
N PRO A 302 -3.88 59.03 -59.44
CA PRO A 302 -3.54 60.06 -58.47
C PRO A 302 -2.06 60.46 -58.45
N VAL A 303 -1.23 59.80 -59.27
CA VAL A 303 0.21 60.10 -59.36
C VAL A 303 0.60 60.36 -60.77
N PRO A 304 0.89 61.62 -61.19
CA PRO A 304 1.39 61.90 -62.48
C PRO A 304 2.75 61.29 -62.75
N GLY A 305 2.86 60.45 -63.82
CA GLY A 305 4.13 59.87 -64.25
C GLY A 305 4.32 58.34 -64.13
N TYR A 306 3.45 57.62 -63.45
CA TYR A 306 3.55 56.17 -63.40
C TYR A 306 2.40 55.55 -64.23
N ARG A 307 2.71 55.01 -65.37
CA ARG A 307 1.72 54.41 -66.26
C ARG A 307 1.71 52.89 -66.28
N ASN A 308 2.58 52.22 -65.51
CA ASN A 308 2.64 50.77 -65.50
C ASN A 308 2.68 50.22 -64.05
N CYS A 309 1.60 49.64 -63.59
CA CYS A 309 1.57 48.73 -62.47
C CYS A 309 1.81 47.33 -62.99
N SER A 310 2.99 46.79 -62.83
CA SER A 310 3.41 45.45 -63.30
C SER A 310 3.06 44.27 -62.35
N ARG A 311 2.31 44.49 -61.27
CA ARG A 311 1.81 43.40 -60.43
C ARG A 311 0.45 43.69 -59.82
N TRP A 312 -0.47 42.82 -60.11
CA TRP A 312 -1.71 42.63 -59.37
C TRP A 312 -1.41 41.55 -58.27
N TYR A 313 -1.60 41.85 -57.00
CA TYR A 313 -1.77 40.83 -55.96
C TYR A 313 -3.28 40.63 -55.78
N GLY A 314 -3.72 39.36 -56.08
CA GLY A 314 -5.05 38.87 -55.76
C GLY A 314 -5.24 38.50 -54.34
#